data_0d723333de3fb318844d13a767f27c78
#
_entry.id   0d723333de3fb318844d13a767f27c78
#
_cell.length_a   1.000
_cell.length_b   1.000
_cell.length_c   1.000
_cell.angle_alpha   90.00
_cell.angle_beta   90.00
_cell.angle_gamma   90.00
#
_symmetry.space_group_name_H-M   'P 1'
#
loop_
_entity.id
_entity.type
_entity.pdbx_description
1 polymer ?
#
loop_
_entity_poly.entity_id
_entity_poly.type
_entity_poly.pdbx_seq_one_letter_code
_entity_poly.pdbx_strand_id
1 'polypeptide(L)'
;MKLKTIKIQGKDYVEVHERLKYFRNNYKDFSLVTEVIEKTENSILLQGVISNAEGKIVETGLAEEIKGVGFINKTSHIENCETSAWGRALANFGIGIDSGIASVQEVKNAKDQQKELQTAPALYPVSEPKEKRDIDIPMFLKWIASLSAEDKNMAFVLNYLDENNYAYTQKQVRSLIK
;
A
#
# COMPACT_ATOMS: atom_id res chain seq x y z
N MET A 1 -31.60 9.90 -5.70
CA MET A 1 -31.90 8.47 -5.46
C MET A 1 -30.96 7.99 -4.37
N LYS A 2 -31.45 7.39 -3.29
CA LYS A 2 -30.60 6.92 -2.19
C LYS A 2 -29.95 5.61 -2.61
N LEU A 3 -28.61 5.52 -2.54
CA LEU A 3 -27.88 4.29 -2.82
C LEU A 3 -28.19 3.26 -1.74
N LYS A 4 -28.25 1.99 -2.13
CA LYS A 4 -28.35 0.90 -1.17
C LYS A 4 -27.05 0.76 -0.40
N THR A 5 -27.16 0.66 0.92
CA THR A 5 -26.04 0.41 1.80
C THR A 5 -26.17 -0.95 2.47
N ILE A 6 -25.06 -1.57 2.78
CA ILE A 6 -24.98 -2.72 3.67
C ILE A 6 -24.19 -2.34 4.92
N LYS A 7 -24.49 -2.98 6.05
CA LYS A 7 -23.77 -2.73 7.30
C LYS A 7 -22.59 -3.70 7.45
N ILE A 8 -21.40 -3.12 7.64
CA ILE A 8 -20.21 -3.88 8.03
C ILE A 8 -19.67 -3.27 9.31
N GLN A 9 -19.67 -4.04 10.40
CA GLN A 9 -19.25 -3.60 11.73
C GLN A 9 -19.91 -2.29 12.18
N GLY A 10 -21.22 -2.15 11.92
CA GLY A 10 -22.00 -0.98 12.32
C GLY A 10 -21.87 0.24 11.42
N LYS A 11 -20.97 0.23 10.43
CA LYS A 11 -20.83 1.29 9.42
C LYS A 11 -21.57 0.95 8.14
N ASP A 12 -22.14 1.94 7.50
CA ASP A 12 -22.80 1.80 6.21
C ASP A 12 -21.76 1.81 5.09
N TYR A 13 -21.88 0.87 4.15
CA TYR A 13 -21.05 0.77 2.94
C TYR A 13 -21.92 0.64 1.71
N VAL A 14 -21.51 1.31 0.63
CA VAL A 14 -22.11 1.15 -0.70
C VAL A 14 -21.30 0.12 -1.47
N GLU A 15 -21.98 -0.88 -2.03
CA GLU A 15 -21.34 -1.87 -2.89
C GLU A 15 -20.98 -1.24 -4.25
N VAL A 16 -19.90 -1.72 -4.89
CA VAL A 16 -19.41 -1.17 -6.15
C VAL A 16 -20.46 -1.23 -7.25
N HIS A 17 -21.24 -2.30 -7.32
CA HIS A 17 -22.30 -2.43 -8.33
C HIS A 17 -23.41 -1.37 -8.17
N GLU A 18 -23.72 -0.91 -6.95
CA GLU A 18 -24.70 0.17 -6.72
C GLU A 18 -24.12 1.52 -7.18
N ARG A 19 -22.80 1.77 -6.92
CA ARG A 19 -22.12 2.95 -7.45
C ARG A 19 -22.10 2.96 -8.97
N LEU A 20 -21.75 1.81 -9.58
CA LEU A 20 -21.70 1.65 -11.04
C LEU A 20 -23.07 1.84 -11.69
N LYS A 21 -24.12 1.26 -11.11
CA LYS A 21 -25.49 1.42 -11.57
C LYS A 21 -25.94 2.88 -11.52
N TYR A 22 -25.63 3.58 -10.42
CA TYR A 22 -25.91 4.99 -10.29
C TYR A 22 -25.18 5.81 -11.36
N PHE A 23 -23.89 5.55 -11.56
CA PHE A 23 -23.06 6.21 -12.56
C PHE A 23 -23.64 6.03 -13.97
N ARG A 24 -23.90 4.80 -14.39
CA ARG A 24 -24.45 4.51 -15.73
C ARG A 24 -25.83 5.13 -15.98
N ASN A 25 -26.63 5.32 -14.94
CA ASN A 25 -27.96 5.90 -15.06
C ASN A 25 -27.93 7.44 -15.14
N ASN A 26 -26.98 8.10 -14.48
CA ASN A 26 -26.98 9.55 -14.33
C ASN A 26 -25.90 10.26 -15.16
N TYR A 27 -24.87 9.56 -15.60
CA TYR A 27 -23.71 10.11 -16.33
C TYR A 27 -23.50 9.34 -17.65
N LYS A 28 -24.49 9.40 -18.53
CA LYS A 28 -24.51 8.58 -19.77
C LYS A 28 -23.42 8.95 -20.77
N ASP A 29 -22.98 10.21 -20.76
CA ASP A 29 -21.94 10.72 -21.65
C ASP A 29 -20.53 10.59 -21.04
N PHE A 30 -20.42 10.02 -19.83
CA PHE A 30 -19.14 9.74 -19.19
C PHE A 30 -18.72 8.30 -19.44
N SER A 31 -17.43 8.09 -19.53
CA SER A 31 -16.82 6.76 -19.61
C SER A 31 -16.19 6.37 -18.28
N LEU A 32 -16.19 5.07 -17.98
CA LEU A 32 -15.39 4.44 -16.96
C LEU A 32 -14.67 3.27 -17.62
N VAL A 33 -13.36 3.33 -17.64
CA VAL A 33 -12.47 2.34 -18.23
C VAL A 33 -11.43 1.86 -17.23
N THR A 34 -10.80 0.74 -17.50
CA THR A 34 -9.70 0.18 -16.70
C THR A 34 -8.41 0.31 -17.48
N GLU A 35 -7.36 0.81 -16.82
CA GLU A 35 -5.99 0.83 -17.31
C GLU A 35 -5.10 -0.08 -16.46
N VAL A 36 -4.26 -0.86 -17.13
CA VAL A 36 -3.24 -1.68 -16.46
C VAL A 36 -2.01 -0.81 -16.23
N ILE A 37 -1.74 -0.48 -14.97
CA ILE A 37 -0.56 0.30 -14.60
C ILE A 37 0.66 -0.59 -14.47
N GLU A 38 0.49 -1.74 -13.80
CA GLU A 38 1.56 -2.72 -13.63
C GLU A 38 0.95 -4.13 -13.53
N LYS A 39 1.64 -5.09 -14.13
CA LYS A 39 1.32 -6.51 -13.98
C LYS A 39 2.60 -7.30 -13.81
N THR A 40 2.71 -7.98 -12.69
CA THR A 40 3.78 -8.94 -12.40
C THR A 40 3.25 -10.39 -12.50
N GLU A 41 4.06 -11.36 -12.18
CA GLU A 41 3.63 -12.75 -12.06
C GLU A 41 2.64 -12.95 -10.90
N ASN A 42 2.81 -12.16 -9.82
CA ASN A 42 2.11 -12.35 -8.55
C ASN A 42 1.17 -11.20 -8.17
N SER A 43 1.18 -10.08 -8.87
CA SER A 43 0.33 -8.92 -8.56
C SER A 43 -0.14 -8.21 -9.80
N ILE A 44 -1.21 -7.46 -9.65
CA ILE A 44 -1.73 -6.55 -10.67
C ILE A 44 -2.12 -5.22 -10.01
N LEU A 45 -1.67 -4.12 -10.60
CA LEU A 45 -2.06 -2.75 -10.25
C LEU A 45 -2.92 -2.19 -11.39
N LEU A 46 -4.17 -1.90 -11.10
CA LEU A 46 -5.13 -1.33 -12.05
C LEU A 46 -5.55 0.08 -11.64
N GLN A 47 -5.88 0.87 -12.64
CA GLN A 47 -6.49 2.18 -12.48
C GLN A 47 -7.85 2.22 -13.15
N GLY A 48 -8.90 2.55 -12.39
CA GLY A 48 -10.18 2.98 -12.95
C GLY A 48 -10.10 4.46 -13.34
N VAL A 49 -10.48 4.79 -14.56
CA VAL A 49 -10.43 6.16 -15.11
C VAL A 49 -11.81 6.59 -15.51
N ILE A 50 -12.28 7.72 -14.98
CA ILE A 50 -13.54 8.36 -15.38
C ILE A 50 -13.22 9.56 -16.25
N SER A 51 -13.79 9.59 -17.46
CA SER A 51 -13.67 10.72 -18.39
C SER A 51 -15.04 11.28 -18.74
N ASN A 52 -15.10 12.60 -18.97
CA ASN A 52 -16.32 13.28 -19.43
C ASN A 52 -16.54 13.09 -20.95
N ALA A 53 -17.60 13.69 -21.48
CA ALA A 53 -17.97 13.61 -22.90
C ALA A 53 -16.86 14.09 -23.85
N GLU A 54 -16.05 15.04 -23.44
CA GLU A 54 -14.92 15.59 -24.19
C GLU A 54 -13.64 14.71 -24.09
N GLY A 55 -13.70 13.58 -23.39
CA GLY A 55 -12.56 12.69 -23.17
C GLY A 55 -11.57 13.17 -22.10
N LYS A 56 -11.89 14.25 -21.37
CA LYS A 56 -11.06 14.73 -20.27
C LYS A 56 -11.23 13.84 -19.05
N ILE A 57 -10.11 13.37 -18.49
CA ILE A 57 -10.11 12.64 -17.22
C ILE A 57 -10.59 13.58 -16.11
N VAL A 58 -11.60 13.13 -15.37
CA VAL A 58 -12.18 13.89 -14.26
C VAL A 58 -11.87 13.26 -12.91
N GLU A 59 -11.76 11.91 -12.85
CA GLU A 59 -11.39 11.19 -11.64
C GLU A 59 -10.71 9.86 -11.96
N THR A 60 -9.94 9.37 -10.98
CA THR A 60 -9.27 8.08 -11.04
C THR A 60 -9.37 7.32 -9.72
N GLY A 61 -9.12 6.00 -9.77
CA GLY A 61 -9.01 5.16 -8.57
C GLY A 61 -8.05 4.01 -8.82
N LEU A 62 -7.05 3.86 -7.96
CA LEU A 62 -6.05 2.80 -8.03
C LEU A 62 -6.40 1.64 -7.10
N ALA A 63 -6.13 0.42 -7.53
CA ALA A 63 -6.19 -0.77 -6.70
C ALA A 63 -5.07 -1.74 -7.09
N GLU A 64 -4.53 -2.42 -6.09
CA GLU A 64 -3.58 -3.51 -6.28
C GLU A 64 -4.10 -4.77 -5.60
N GLU A 65 -3.96 -5.92 -6.27
CA GLU A 65 -4.29 -7.21 -5.72
C GLU A 65 -3.17 -8.21 -5.96
N ILE A 66 -2.90 -9.01 -4.93
CA ILE A 66 -1.86 -10.04 -4.97
C ILE A 66 -2.53 -11.40 -5.18
N LYS A 67 -2.06 -12.13 -6.19
CA LYS A 67 -2.55 -13.46 -6.55
C LYS A 67 -2.37 -14.42 -5.37
N GLY A 68 -3.44 -15.15 -5.05
CA GLY A 68 -3.44 -16.14 -3.98
C GLY A 68 -3.64 -15.59 -2.58
N VAL A 69 -3.58 -14.26 -2.37
CA VAL A 69 -3.80 -13.65 -1.06
C VAL A 69 -5.29 -13.35 -0.85
N GLY A 70 -5.88 -13.90 0.20
CA GLY A 70 -7.33 -13.85 0.41
C GLY A 70 -8.11 -14.86 -0.43
N PHE A 71 -9.38 -15.09 -0.07
CA PHE A 71 -10.18 -16.13 -0.70
C PHE A 71 -10.44 -15.88 -2.20
N ILE A 72 -10.79 -14.64 -2.56
CA ILE A 72 -11.14 -14.27 -3.94
C ILE A 72 -9.92 -14.29 -4.85
N ASN A 73 -8.78 -13.81 -4.36
CA ASN A 73 -7.56 -13.67 -5.16
C ASN A 73 -6.88 -15.00 -5.48
N LYS A 74 -7.37 -16.12 -4.94
CA LYS A 74 -6.92 -17.46 -5.33
C LYS A 74 -7.28 -17.79 -6.78
N THR A 75 -8.40 -17.26 -7.27
CA THR A 75 -8.93 -17.57 -8.61
C THR A 75 -9.22 -16.33 -9.46
N SER A 76 -9.49 -15.18 -8.85
CA SER A 76 -10.09 -14.01 -9.52
C SER A 76 -9.44 -12.69 -9.06
N HIS A 77 -8.11 -12.68 -8.92
CA HIS A 77 -7.41 -11.48 -8.43
C HIS A 77 -7.48 -10.29 -9.41
N ILE A 78 -7.59 -10.56 -10.72
CA ILE A 78 -7.68 -9.51 -11.74
C ILE A 78 -9.05 -8.86 -11.69
N GLU A 79 -10.11 -9.65 -11.73
CA GLU A 79 -11.50 -9.18 -11.69
C GLU A 79 -11.81 -8.47 -10.37
N ASN A 80 -11.21 -8.94 -9.28
CA ASN A 80 -11.31 -8.31 -7.98
C ASN A 80 -10.61 -6.95 -7.95
N CYS A 81 -9.40 -6.87 -8.51
CA CYS A 81 -8.64 -5.63 -8.64
C CYS A 81 -9.41 -4.59 -9.47
N GLU A 82 -9.99 -5.00 -10.61
CA GLU A 82 -10.79 -4.12 -11.46
C GLU A 82 -12.00 -3.56 -10.70
N THR A 83 -12.72 -4.42 -9.99
CA THR A 83 -13.86 -4.01 -9.17
C THR A 83 -13.44 -3.00 -8.10
N SER A 84 -12.31 -3.22 -7.43
CA SER A 84 -11.75 -2.32 -6.43
C SER A 84 -11.35 -0.97 -7.03
N ALA A 85 -10.69 -0.96 -8.20
CA ALA A 85 -10.30 0.25 -8.90
C ALA A 85 -11.53 1.10 -9.32
N TRP A 86 -12.57 0.46 -9.86
CA TRP A 86 -13.82 1.13 -10.17
C TRP A 86 -14.53 1.67 -8.94
N GLY A 87 -14.56 0.90 -7.86
CA GLY A 87 -15.16 1.32 -6.60
C GLY A 87 -14.54 2.61 -6.07
N ARG A 88 -13.21 2.72 -6.15
CA ARG A 88 -12.46 3.93 -5.75
C ARG A 88 -12.68 5.09 -6.70
N ALA A 89 -12.60 4.87 -8.02
CA ALA A 89 -12.85 5.92 -9.00
C ALA A 89 -14.24 6.53 -8.84
N LEU A 90 -15.27 5.68 -8.67
CA LEU A 90 -16.66 6.12 -8.47
C LEU A 90 -16.85 6.84 -7.14
N ALA A 91 -16.16 6.43 -6.07
CA ALA A 91 -16.19 7.13 -4.79
C ALA A 91 -15.51 8.51 -4.87
N ASN A 92 -14.34 8.59 -5.52
CA ASN A 92 -13.64 9.86 -5.77
C ASN A 92 -14.49 10.81 -6.60
N PHE A 93 -15.24 10.27 -7.56
CA PHE A 93 -16.23 11.02 -8.35
C PHE A 93 -17.45 11.52 -7.52
N GLY A 94 -17.53 11.12 -6.25
CA GLY A 94 -18.56 11.56 -5.30
C GLY A 94 -19.73 10.59 -5.13
N ILE A 95 -19.73 9.42 -5.78
CA ILE A 95 -20.84 8.46 -5.68
C ILE A 95 -20.69 7.60 -4.43
N GLY A 96 -21.54 7.85 -3.44
CA GLY A 96 -21.57 7.11 -2.17
C GLY A 96 -20.40 7.44 -1.25
N ILE A 97 -19.82 8.63 -1.36
CA ILE A 97 -18.66 9.06 -0.56
C ILE A 97 -18.99 9.16 0.94
N ASP A 98 -20.24 9.47 1.28
CA ASP A 98 -20.68 9.57 2.68
C ASP A 98 -20.54 8.25 3.45
N SER A 99 -20.50 7.11 2.75
CA SER A 99 -20.32 5.78 3.34
C SER A 99 -18.86 5.30 3.31
N GLY A 100 -17.92 6.14 2.89
CA GLY A 100 -16.49 5.86 2.80
C GLY A 100 -16.04 5.52 1.38
N ILE A 101 -14.74 5.70 1.15
CA ILE A 101 -14.10 5.42 -0.16
C ILE A 101 -13.95 3.91 -0.39
N ALA A 102 -13.55 3.18 0.65
CA ALA A 102 -13.38 1.74 0.55
C ALA A 102 -14.69 1.02 0.27
N SER A 103 -14.66 0.09 -0.68
CA SER A 103 -15.81 -0.78 -0.98
C SER A 103 -15.94 -1.90 0.07
N VAL A 104 -17.12 -2.54 0.09
CA VAL A 104 -17.34 -3.76 0.90
C VAL A 104 -16.28 -4.81 0.63
N GLN A 105 -15.92 -4.97 -0.64
CA GLN A 105 -14.98 -5.97 -1.09
C GLN A 105 -13.57 -5.69 -0.58
N GLU A 106 -13.12 -4.43 -0.67
CA GLU A 106 -11.81 -4.01 -0.13
C GLU A 106 -11.71 -4.22 1.37
N VAL A 107 -12.77 -3.89 2.13
CA VAL A 107 -12.78 -4.11 3.58
C VAL A 107 -12.72 -5.60 3.93
N LYS A 108 -13.42 -6.45 3.19
CA LYS A 108 -13.34 -7.90 3.37
C LYS A 108 -11.96 -8.44 3.00
N ASN A 109 -11.44 -8.06 1.84
CA ASN A 109 -10.13 -8.49 1.37
C ASN A 109 -9.01 -8.09 2.33
N ALA A 110 -9.02 -6.84 2.79
CA ALA A 110 -8.02 -6.36 3.76
C ALA A 110 -8.04 -7.19 5.06
N LYS A 111 -9.23 -7.61 5.52
CA LYS A 111 -9.36 -8.47 6.71
C LYS A 111 -8.87 -9.90 6.46
N ASP A 112 -9.19 -10.45 5.30
CA ASP A 112 -8.76 -11.80 4.94
C ASP A 112 -7.23 -11.83 4.77
N GLN A 113 -6.65 -10.82 4.13
CA GLN A 113 -5.21 -10.63 4.04
C GLN A 113 -4.54 -10.49 5.41
N GLN A 114 -5.11 -9.67 6.32
CA GLN A 114 -4.59 -9.53 7.67
C GLN A 114 -4.65 -10.85 8.46
N LYS A 115 -5.71 -11.65 8.30
CA LYS A 115 -5.81 -12.97 8.93
C LYS A 115 -4.78 -13.94 8.37
N GLU A 116 -4.60 -13.97 7.05
CA GLU A 116 -3.62 -14.84 6.40
C GLU A 116 -2.19 -14.45 6.80
N LEU A 117 -1.87 -13.16 6.90
CA LEU A 117 -0.57 -12.70 7.41
C LEU A 117 -0.31 -13.07 8.88
N GLN A 118 -1.37 -13.16 9.71
CA GLN A 118 -1.26 -13.59 11.10
C GLN A 118 -1.17 -15.12 11.25
N THR A 119 -1.69 -15.89 10.29
CA THR A 119 -1.73 -17.35 10.33
C THR A 119 -0.73 -18.02 9.39
N ALA A 120 -0.18 -17.28 8.43
CA ALA A 120 0.86 -17.80 7.57
C ALA A 120 2.12 -18.10 8.39
N PRO A 121 2.71 -19.31 8.31
CA PRO A 121 4.09 -19.48 8.73
C PRO A 121 4.89 -18.46 7.94
N ALA A 122 5.72 -17.67 8.63
CA ALA A 122 6.48 -16.58 8.05
C ALA A 122 7.15 -17.06 6.75
N LEU A 123 6.59 -16.68 5.60
CA LEU A 123 7.08 -17.07 4.26
C LEU A 123 8.40 -16.37 3.92
N TYR A 124 8.73 -15.37 4.70
CA TYR A 124 10.09 -14.90 4.90
C TYR A 124 10.42 -15.20 6.36
N PRO A 125 11.56 -15.84 6.69
CA PRO A 125 12.04 -15.72 8.02
C PRO A 125 12.08 -14.20 8.27
N VAL A 126 11.15 -13.69 9.07
CA VAL A 126 11.40 -12.45 9.79
C VAL A 126 12.66 -12.81 10.53
N SER A 127 13.80 -12.36 9.99
CA SER A 127 15.04 -12.45 10.73
C SER A 127 14.66 -11.84 12.07
N GLU A 128 14.67 -12.67 13.10
CA GLU A 128 14.52 -12.18 14.47
C GLU A 128 15.31 -10.89 14.51
N PRO A 129 14.76 -9.80 15.06
CA PRO A 129 15.49 -8.55 15.10
C PRO A 129 16.85 -8.92 15.67
N LYS A 130 17.86 -8.98 14.80
CA LYS A 130 19.21 -9.39 15.20
C LYS A 130 19.50 -8.48 16.36
N GLU A 131 19.79 -9.06 17.54
CA GLU A 131 20.15 -8.26 18.70
C GLU A 131 21.17 -7.26 18.22
N LYS A 132 20.88 -5.97 18.43
CA LYS A 132 21.79 -4.92 18.01
C LYS A 132 23.11 -5.14 18.70
N ARG A 133 24.17 -5.22 17.92
CA ARG A 133 25.52 -5.43 18.45
C ARG A 133 26.02 -4.15 19.09
N ASP A 134 26.65 -4.24 20.24
CA ASP A 134 27.32 -3.09 20.82
C ASP A 134 28.52 -2.67 19.97
N ILE A 135 28.79 -1.37 19.92
CA ILE A 135 29.93 -0.85 19.18
C ILE A 135 31.22 -1.22 19.97
N ASP A 136 32.10 -1.99 19.36
CA ASP A 136 33.48 -2.12 19.81
C ASP A 136 34.20 -0.79 19.54
N ILE A 137 34.29 0.05 20.57
CA ILE A 137 34.82 1.41 20.46
C ILE A 137 36.22 1.48 19.87
N PRO A 138 37.22 0.64 20.32
CA PRO A 138 38.53 0.61 19.72
C PRO A 138 38.55 0.29 18.23
N MET A 139 37.76 -0.69 17.79
CA MET A 139 37.63 -1.06 16.38
C MET A 139 36.93 0.00 15.57
N PHE A 140 35.89 0.60 16.11
CA PHE A 140 35.14 1.67 15.49
C PHE A 140 35.99 2.95 15.28
N LEU A 141 36.79 3.34 16.25
CA LEU A 141 37.73 4.47 16.13
C LEU A 141 38.79 4.21 15.05
N LYS A 142 39.32 2.97 14.99
CA LYS A 142 40.25 2.55 13.94
C LYS A 142 39.63 2.67 12.55
N TRP A 143 38.37 2.25 12.42
CA TRP A 143 37.60 2.36 11.17
C TRP A 143 37.37 3.82 10.80
N ILE A 144 36.89 4.67 11.72
CA ILE A 144 36.72 6.12 11.47
C ILE A 144 38.04 6.76 11.03
N ALA A 145 39.17 6.38 11.65
CA ALA A 145 40.46 6.90 11.28
C ALA A 145 40.85 6.56 9.83
N SER A 146 40.39 5.43 9.32
CA SER A 146 40.65 4.97 7.94
C SER A 146 39.76 5.60 6.87
N LEU A 147 38.68 6.30 7.26
CA LEU A 147 37.78 6.97 6.31
C LEU A 147 38.44 8.19 5.63
N SER A 148 38.03 8.48 4.41
CA SER A 148 38.36 9.73 3.74
C SER A 148 37.81 10.95 4.49
N ALA A 149 38.32 12.13 4.22
CA ALA A 149 37.81 13.36 4.83
C ALA A 149 36.35 13.62 4.46
N GLU A 150 35.92 13.19 3.28
CA GLU A 150 34.53 13.35 2.80
C GLU A 150 33.56 12.37 3.49
N ASP A 151 34.05 11.16 3.81
CA ASP A 151 33.25 10.11 4.44
C ASP A 151 33.18 10.25 5.98
N LYS A 152 34.04 11.07 6.58
CA LYS A 152 34.00 11.39 8.02
C LYS A 152 32.86 12.33 8.39
N ASN A 153 31.70 12.14 7.77
CA ASN A 153 30.49 12.90 8.12
C ASN A 153 29.51 12.05 8.93
N MET A 154 28.72 12.72 9.76
CA MET A 154 27.77 12.04 10.66
C MET A 154 26.77 11.18 9.91
N ALA A 155 26.27 11.62 8.75
CA ALA A 155 25.26 10.88 7.99
C ALA A 155 25.81 9.54 7.48
N PHE A 156 27.01 9.54 6.93
CA PHE A 156 27.68 8.31 6.45
C PHE A 156 27.92 7.33 7.59
N VAL A 157 28.41 7.81 8.73
CA VAL A 157 28.72 6.95 9.89
C VAL A 157 27.44 6.37 10.50
N LEU A 158 26.35 7.14 10.61
CA LEU A 158 25.06 6.63 11.11
C LEU A 158 24.49 5.59 10.18
N ASN A 159 24.55 5.81 8.85
CA ASN A 159 24.10 4.84 7.88
C ASN A 159 24.86 3.51 7.97
N TYR A 160 26.17 3.56 8.10
CA TYR A 160 26.99 2.36 8.29
C TYR A 160 26.61 1.58 9.56
N LEU A 161 26.36 2.29 10.67
CA LEU A 161 25.94 1.64 11.92
C LEU A 161 24.56 0.97 11.81
N ASP A 162 23.63 1.61 11.12
CA ASP A 162 22.29 1.06 10.86
C ASP A 162 22.36 -0.17 9.94
N GLU A 163 23.08 -0.09 8.83
CA GLU A 163 23.25 -1.21 7.88
C GLU A 163 23.92 -2.43 8.53
N ASN A 164 24.81 -2.20 9.48
CA ASN A 164 25.51 -3.27 10.20
C ASN A 164 24.87 -3.65 11.53
N ASN A 165 23.66 -3.14 11.80
CA ASN A 165 22.85 -3.48 12.98
C ASN A 165 23.54 -3.21 14.33
N TYR A 166 24.20 -2.06 14.48
CA TYR A 166 24.79 -1.65 15.75
C TYR A 166 23.81 -0.88 16.63
N ALA A 167 23.89 -1.08 17.95
CA ALA A 167 23.19 -0.27 18.93
C ALA A 167 24.00 1.01 19.22
N TYR A 168 23.39 2.17 18.99
CA TYR A 168 24.06 3.44 19.27
C TYR A 168 23.06 4.55 19.63
N THR A 169 23.59 5.61 20.23
CA THR A 169 22.88 6.89 20.30
C THR A 169 23.67 7.94 19.50
N GLN A 170 22.98 8.86 18.87
CA GLN A 170 23.63 9.94 18.11
C GLN A 170 24.63 10.75 18.97
N LYS A 171 24.34 10.87 20.28
CA LYS A 171 25.25 11.54 21.23
C LYS A 171 26.58 10.78 21.39
N GLN A 172 26.54 9.44 21.49
CA GLN A 172 27.74 8.60 21.54
C GLN A 172 28.56 8.77 20.26
N VAL A 173 27.94 8.61 19.10
CA VAL A 173 28.62 8.71 17.80
C VAL A 173 29.26 10.09 17.63
N ARG A 174 28.54 11.18 17.95
CA ARG A 174 29.10 12.55 17.92
C ARG A 174 30.33 12.74 18.79
N SER A 175 30.42 12.03 19.90
CA SER A 175 31.59 12.14 20.78
C SER A 175 32.83 11.40 20.25
N LEU A 176 32.63 10.44 19.33
CA LEU A 176 33.69 9.59 18.76
C LEU A 176 34.24 10.10 17.41
N ILE A 177 33.49 10.96 16.70
CA ILE A 177 33.85 11.49 15.37
C ILE A 177 34.64 12.82 15.46
N LYS A 178 35.00 13.26 16.63
CA LYS A 178 35.75 14.52 16.80
C LYS A 178 37.16 14.52 16.22
#